data_4f19b1b9e60e8d73454aa7c0116f346b
#
_entry.id   4f19b1b9e60e8d73454aa7c0116f346b
#
_cell.length_a   1.000
_cell.length_b   1.000
_cell.length_c   1.000
_cell.angle_alpha   90.00
_cell.angle_beta   90.00
_cell.angle_gamma   90.00
#
_symmetry.space_group_name_H-M   'P 1'
#
loop_
_entity.id
_entity.type
_entity.pdbx_description
1 polymer ?
#
loop_
_entity_poly.entity_id
_entity_poly.type
_entity_poly.pdbx_seq_one_letter_code
_entity_poly.pdbx_strand_id
1 'polypeptide(L)'
;MTDTLPAAPPAALPEVLFFRLLEDALDAVIIIDEQCRIRYINGAMQALSGYASGELLGQTLNGLLPDAVGAQHDNLVLNYIRSSRSSSVLGKIREFAIRHRDAQMIPIEMKALDLGVVDGMRYFGAFLLDVRERRELAAKNASLLAQLEQQALYDALTSLPNRRAYEAQAEQAMARAARSGAALSVGVADLDHFKKINDRYGHAVGDAVLRTVAQALRDTGRITDVAARLGGEEFGLLFPDASLQQAYQVAERIRAAVAAAVTVLPDGSPLHVTISIGVASLVQGASLDAAISDADKALYAAKHQGRNKVVAAAAGQ
;
A
#
# COMPACT_ATOMS: atom_id res chain seq x y z
N MET A 1 12.47 18.21 39.49
CA MET A 1 13.74 18.49 38.81
C MET A 1 13.56 19.83 38.16
N THR A 2 14.22 20.84 38.76
CA THR A 2 14.24 22.23 38.28
C THR A 2 15.03 22.25 36.97
N ASP A 3 14.33 22.49 35.87
CA ASP A 3 14.91 22.69 34.54
C ASP A 3 15.61 24.09 34.58
N THR A 4 16.87 24.10 34.97
CA THR A 4 17.72 25.27 34.86
C THR A 4 17.98 25.52 33.39
N LEU A 5 17.48 26.64 32.86
CA LEU A 5 17.89 27.18 31.57
C LEU A 5 19.42 27.13 31.47
N PRO A 6 20.02 26.69 30.37
CA PRO A 6 21.47 26.71 30.20
C PRO A 6 21.98 28.15 30.39
N ALA A 7 23.10 28.27 31.06
CA ALA A 7 23.75 29.55 31.31
C ALA A 7 23.87 30.36 30.02
N ALA A 8 23.62 31.68 30.11
CA ALA A 8 23.69 32.58 28.98
C ALA A 8 25.02 32.40 28.21
N PRO A 9 25.02 32.38 26.89
CA PRO A 9 26.24 32.26 26.10
C PRO A 9 27.16 33.45 26.37
N PRO A 10 28.49 33.27 26.29
CA PRO A 10 29.49 34.24 26.73
C PRO A 10 29.56 35.55 25.94
N ALA A 11 28.73 35.77 24.94
CA ALA A 11 28.47 37.07 24.31
C ALA A 11 27.02 37.06 23.81
N ALA A 12 26.17 37.91 24.40
CA ALA A 12 24.81 38.07 23.89
C ALA A 12 24.86 38.61 22.47
N LEU A 13 24.35 37.80 21.50
CA LEU A 13 24.17 38.27 20.14
C LEU A 13 23.15 39.43 20.16
N PRO A 14 23.32 40.47 19.30
CA PRO A 14 22.38 41.55 19.19
C PRO A 14 20.96 41.05 18.91
N GLU A 15 19.93 41.55 19.58
CA GLU A 15 18.53 41.17 19.41
C GLU A 15 18.06 41.21 17.95
N VAL A 16 18.59 42.18 17.18
CA VAL A 16 18.32 42.30 15.73
C VAL A 16 18.69 41.05 14.95
N LEU A 17 19.71 40.28 15.34
CA LEU A 17 20.09 39.06 14.66
C LEU A 17 19.10 37.91 14.94
N PHE A 18 18.60 37.85 16.18
CA PHE A 18 17.56 36.87 16.53
C PHE A 18 16.24 37.17 15.78
N PHE A 19 15.86 38.44 15.70
CA PHE A 19 14.68 38.88 14.96
C PHE A 19 14.80 38.53 13.49
N ARG A 20 15.94 38.81 12.85
CA ARG A 20 16.17 38.44 11.45
C ARG A 20 16.14 36.94 11.26
N LEU A 21 16.73 36.16 12.17
CA LEU A 21 16.69 34.69 12.06
C LEU A 21 15.28 34.16 12.11
N LEU A 22 14.41 34.71 12.96
CA LEU A 22 12.99 34.31 13.03
C LEU A 22 12.22 34.76 11.81
N GLU A 23 12.45 36.00 11.32
CA GLU A 23 11.74 36.56 10.15
C GLU A 23 12.07 35.82 8.85
N ASP A 24 13.36 35.47 8.67
CA ASP A 24 13.85 34.77 7.47
C ASP A 24 13.78 33.22 7.62
N ALA A 25 13.21 32.69 8.71
CA ALA A 25 13.06 31.26 8.90
C ALA A 25 12.07 30.68 7.88
N LEU A 26 12.42 29.48 7.35
CA LEU A 26 11.56 28.74 6.41
C LEU A 26 10.30 28.21 7.08
N ASP A 27 10.41 27.83 8.36
CA ASP A 27 9.25 27.38 9.14
C ASP A 27 8.41 28.61 9.54
N ALA A 28 7.09 28.43 9.49
CA ALA A 28 6.18 29.43 9.98
C ALA A 28 6.32 29.55 11.52
N VAL A 29 6.45 30.79 11.99
CA VAL A 29 6.58 31.11 13.42
C VAL A 29 5.43 31.96 13.86
N ILE A 30 4.82 31.61 14.99
CA ILE A 30 3.78 32.38 15.65
C ILE A 30 4.08 32.46 17.14
N ILE A 31 3.87 33.64 17.73
CA ILE A 31 3.94 33.86 19.20
C ILE A 31 2.59 34.42 19.65
N ILE A 32 2.07 33.83 20.73
CA ILE A 32 0.84 34.29 21.39
C ILE A 32 1.10 34.63 22.85
N ASP A 33 0.27 35.47 23.44
CA ASP A 33 0.23 35.71 24.87
C ASP A 33 -0.68 34.70 25.61
N GLU A 34 -0.77 34.83 26.93
CA GLU A 34 -1.58 34.00 27.81
C GLU A 34 -3.11 34.13 27.59
N GLN A 35 -3.55 35.19 26.88
CA GLN A 35 -4.93 35.35 26.40
C GLN A 35 -5.13 34.80 24.97
N CYS A 36 -4.17 34.02 24.47
CA CYS A 36 -4.18 33.44 23.10
C CYS A 36 -4.22 34.49 21.99
N ARG A 37 -3.77 35.74 22.27
CA ARG A 37 -3.68 36.78 21.23
C ARG A 37 -2.33 36.69 20.51
N ILE A 38 -2.37 36.79 19.21
CA ILE A 38 -1.21 36.74 18.33
C ILE A 38 -0.38 38.02 18.54
N ARG A 39 0.88 37.88 18.94
CA ARG A 39 1.84 38.96 19.23
C ARG A 39 2.93 39.07 18.17
N TYR A 40 3.21 37.95 17.47
CA TYR A 40 4.19 37.93 16.40
C TYR A 40 3.87 36.81 15.40
N ILE A 41 4.10 37.07 14.14
CA ILE A 41 4.21 36.09 13.08
C ILE A 41 5.33 36.52 12.13
N ASN A 42 6.03 35.51 11.54
CA ASN A 42 7.04 35.78 10.52
C ASN A 42 6.45 35.73 9.10
N GLY A 43 7.28 36.02 8.08
CA GLY A 43 6.90 35.99 6.67
C GLY A 43 6.39 34.61 6.23
N ALA A 44 7.00 33.51 6.72
CA ALA A 44 6.55 32.14 6.41
C ALA A 44 5.14 31.85 6.97
N MET A 45 4.79 32.39 8.16
CA MET A 45 3.43 32.24 8.71
C MET A 45 2.40 33.03 7.90
N GLN A 46 2.75 34.20 7.38
CA GLN A 46 1.88 34.95 6.48
C GLN A 46 1.60 34.15 5.20
N ALA A 47 2.66 33.59 4.60
CA ALA A 47 2.52 32.74 3.41
C ALA A 47 1.69 31.48 3.68
N LEU A 48 1.88 30.82 4.82
CA LEU A 48 1.18 29.61 5.21
C LEU A 48 -0.31 29.86 5.50
N SER A 49 -0.63 30.98 6.18
CA SER A 49 -2.01 31.29 6.57
C SER A 49 -2.79 32.08 5.53
N GLY A 50 -2.11 32.74 4.60
CA GLY A 50 -2.71 33.66 3.61
C GLY A 50 -3.12 35.02 4.16
N TYR A 51 -2.82 35.32 5.44
CA TYR A 51 -3.12 36.59 6.07
C TYR A 51 -1.87 37.47 6.16
N ALA A 52 -2.04 38.77 5.99
CA ALA A 52 -0.98 39.73 6.32
C ALA A 52 -0.81 39.89 7.84
N SER A 53 0.40 40.25 8.26
CA SER A 53 0.73 40.45 9.69
C SER A 53 -0.26 41.39 10.38
N GLY A 54 -0.61 42.52 9.76
CA GLY A 54 -1.55 43.50 10.33
C GLY A 54 -2.99 42.98 10.52
N GLU A 55 -3.38 41.92 9.82
CA GLU A 55 -4.70 41.29 9.96
C GLU A 55 -4.78 40.32 11.14
N LEU A 56 -3.64 39.71 11.52
CA LEU A 56 -3.58 38.70 12.59
C LEU A 56 -3.09 39.25 13.94
N LEU A 57 -2.24 40.25 13.96
CA LEU A 57 -1.72 40.82 15.20
C LEU A 57 -2.84 41.31 16.10
N GLY A 58 -2.81 40.90 17.37
CA GLY A 58 -3.84 41.22 18.38
C GLY A 58 -5.13 40.39 18.27
N GLN A 59 -5.34 39.67 17.20
CA GLN A 59 -6.45 38.72 17.07
C GLN A 59 -6.19 37.46 17.89
N THR A 60 -7.25 36.71 18.21
CA THR A 60 -7.12 35.41 18.87
C THR A 60 -6.66 34.35 17.89
N LEU A 61 -5.87 33.38 18.37
CA LEU A 61 -5.40 32.24 17.57
C LEU A 61 -6.55 31.40 17.01
N ASN A 62 -7.75 31.45 17.63
CA ASN A 62 -8.92 30.63 17.27
C ASN A 62 -9.34 30.78 15.80
N GLY A 63 -9.11 31.94 15.17
CA GLY A 63 -9.39 32.16 13.75
C GLY A 63 -8.58 31.27 12.81
N LEU A 64 -7.42 30.85 13.24
CA LEU A 64 -6.50 29.96 12.50
C LEU A 64 -6.70 28.48 12.83
N LEU A 65 -7.50 28.14 13.82
CA LEU A 65 -7.72 26.77 14.26
C LEU A 65 -8.99 26.17 13.63
N PRO A 66 -9.04 24.83 13.48
CA PRO A 66 -10.31 24.15 13.21
C PRO A 66 -11.33 24.44 14.30
N ASP A 67 -12.62 24.57 13.97
CA ASP A 67 -13.67 24.99 14.91
C ASP A 67 -13.70 24.15 16.19
N ALA A 68 -13.55 22.82 16.06
CA ALA A 68 -13.54 21.89 17.18
C ALA A 68 -12.35 22.11 18.13
N VAL A 69 -11.21 22.58 17.60
CA VAL A 69 -10.00 22.85 18.37
C VAL A 69 -10.07 24.26 18.97
N GLY A 70 -10.45 25.27 18.14
CA GLY A 70 -10.54 26.67 18.55
C GLY A 70 -11.47 26.86 19.76
N ALA A 71 -12.61 26.18 19.78
CA ALA A 71 -13.58 26.24 20.90
C ALA A 71 -13.00 25.81 22.26
N GLN A 72 -11.92 25.03 22.27
CA GLN A 72 -11.32 24.47 23.49
C GLN A 72 -9.90 25.01 23.76
N HIS A 73 -9.26 25.61 22.78
CA HIS A 73 -7.84 25.98 22.85
C HIS A 73 -7.53 26.92 24.00
N ASP A 74 -8.33 27.98 24.18
CA ASP A 74 -8.14 28.95 25.23
C ASP A 74 -8.25 28.31 26.62
N ASN A 75 -9.17 27.38 26.81
CA ASN A 75 -9.30 26.62 28.04
C ASN A 75 -8.10 25.68 28.28
N LEU A 76 -7.53 25.10 27.25
CA LEU A 76 -6.32 24.27 27.37
C LEU A 76 -5.12 25.09 27.84
N VAL A 77 -4.92 26.31 27.28
CA VAL A 77 -3.86 27.24 27.68
C VAL A 77 -4.08 27.70 29.12
N LEU A 78 -5.29 28.12 29.47
CA LEU A 78 -5.63 28.54 30.84
C LEU A 78 -5.42 27.43 31.89
N ASN A 79 -5.83 26.20 31.55
CA ASN A 79 -5.62 25.05 32.43
C ASN A 79 -4.15 24.71 32.61
N TYR A 80 -3.34 24.81 31.55
CA TYR A 80 -1.89 24.66 31.67
C TYR A 80 -1.28 25.69 32.62
N ILE A 81 -1.60 26.96 32.46
CA ILE A 81 -1.09 28.04 33.31
C ILE A 81 -1.46 27.82 34.78
N ARG A 82 -2.70 27.38 35.06
CA ARG A 82 -3.21 27.21 36.46
C ARG A 82 -2.70 25.93 37.12
N SER A 83 -2.49 24.87 36.37
CA SER A 83 -2.27 23.53 36.98
C SER A 83 -0.81 23.13 37.09
N SER A 84 0.13 23.84 36.48
CA SER A 84 1.56 23.46 36.37
C SER A 84 1.77 22.00 35.92
N ARG A 85 0.74 21.37 35.28
CA ARG A 85 0.82 19.99 34.77
C ARG A 85 1.57 19.95 33.45
N SER A 86 2.23 18.82 33.18
CA SER A 86 2.93 18.62 31.92
C SER A 86 1.90 18.67 30.75
N SER A 87 2.20 19.45 29.72
CA SER A 87 1.39 19.51 28.51
C SER A 87 1.67 18.28 27.63
N SER A 88 0.64 17.77 26.96
CA SER A 88 0.79 16.74 25.94
C SER A 88 1.30 17.29 24.60
N VAL A 89 1.30 18.61 24.42
CA VAL A 89 1.63 19.34 23.18
C VAL A 89 2.97 20.06 23.29
N LEU A 90 3.19 20.82 24.39
CA LEU A 90 4.41 21.60 24.53
C LEU A 90 5.67 20.75 24.51
N GLY A 91 6.67 21.20 23.76
CA GLY A 91 7.96 20.54 23.58
C GLY A 91 7.95 19.31 22.67
N LYS A 92 6.78 18.92 22.13
CA LYS A 92 6.63 17.75 21.26
C LYS A 92 6.19 18.17 19.86
N ILE A 93 6.65 17.42 18.85
CA ILE A 93 6.16 17.57 17.47
C ILE A 93 4.85 16.83 17.37
N ARG A 94 3.83 17.50 16.85
CA ARG A 94 2.48 16.96 16.62
C ARG A 94 1.94 17.41 15.28
N GLU A 95 1.15 16.56 14.66
CA GLU A 95 0.39 16.93 13.47
C GLU A 95 -0.92 17.61 13.86
N PHE A 96 -1.17 18.74 13.23
CA PHE A 96 -2.40 19.51 13.36
C PHE A 96 -2.86 19.98 11.97
N ALA A 97 -3.90 20.80 11.95
CA ALA A 97 -4.28 21.58 10.78
C ALA A 97 -4.55 23.03 11.19
N ILE A 98 -4.19 23.95 10.32
CA ILE A 98 -4.59 25.35 10.45
C ILE A 98 -5.54 25.72 9.33
N ARG A 99 -6.38 26.75 9.60
CA ARG A 99 -7.30 27.31 8.61
C ARG A 99 -6.59 28.41 7.84
N HIS A 100 -6.51 28.27 6.54
CA HIS A 100 -6.08 29.32 5.63
C HIS A 100 -7.20 30.35 5.42
N ARG A 101 -6.85 31.53 4.95
CA ARG A 101 -7.79 32.64 4.66
C ARG A 101 -8.94 32.25 3.73
N ASP A 102 -8.71 31.35 2.76
CA ASP A 102 -9.73 30.83 1.84
C ASP A 102 -10.55 29.66 2.42
N ALA A 103 -10.49 29.45 3.72
CA ALA A 103 -11.14 28.39 4.47
C ALA A 103 -10.58 26.96 4.24
N GLN A 104 -9.53 26.80 3.44
CA GLN A 104 -8.85 25.50 3.32
C GLN A 104 -8.16 25.12 4.63
N MET A 105 -8.16 23.82 4.93
CA MET A 105 -7.43 23.27 6.07
C MET A 105 -6.06 22.79 5.61
N ILE A 106 -5.00 23.41 6.13
CA ILE A 106 -3.62 23.08 5.82
C ILE A 106 -3.06 22.16 6.88
N PRO A 107 -2.66 20.92 6.53
CA PRO A 107 -2.01 20.02 7.48
C PRO A 107 -0.60 20.55 7.79
N ILE A 108 -0.27 20.59 9.07
CA ILE A 108 1.03 21.06 9.57
C ILE A 108 1.61 20.08 10.59
N GLU A 109 2.92 20.04 10.67
CA GLU A 109 3.63 19.63 11.90
C GLU A 109 3.95 20.83 12.73
N MET A 110 3.64 20.78 14.03
CA MET A 110 3.84 21.90 14.94
C MET A 110 4.63 21.45 16.16
N LYS A 111 5.58 22.31 16.59
CA LYS A 111 6.23 22.24 17.91
C LYS A 111 5.94 23.51 18.67
N ALA A 112 5.09 23.42 19.68
CA ALA A 112 4.79 24.54 20.57
C ALA A 112 5.74 24.55 21.79
N LEU A 113 6.09 25.74 22.25
CA LEU A 113 7.00 26.00 23.35
C LEU A 113 6.38 26.99 24.33
N ASP A 114 6.63 26.80 25.62
CA ASP A 114 6.41 27.83 26.62
C ASP A 114 7.67 28.73 26.66
N LEU A 115 7.54 29.98 26.28
CA LEU A 115 8.63 30.96 26.25
C LEU A 115 8.86 31.63 27.59
N GLY A 116 8.03 31.34 28.60
CA GLY A 116 8.11 31.91 29.91
C GLY A 116 7.37 33.23 30.08
N VAL A 117 7.70 33.96 31.14
CA VAL A 117 7.06 35.22 31.54
C VAL A 117 8.00 36.40 31.30
N VAL A 118 7.54 37.39 30.56
CA VAL A 118 8.24 38.65 30.30
C VAL A 118 7.29 39.78 30.69
N ASP A 119 7.73 40.73 31.50
CA ASP A 119 6.96 41.89 31.99
C ASP A 119 5.60 41.50 32.60
N GLY A 120 5.55 40.35 33.32
CA GLY A 120 4.35 39.87 33.99
C GLY A 120 3.36 39.12 33.08
N MET A 121 3.65 38.95 31.79
CA MET A 121 2.81 38.25 30.82
C MET A 121 3.53 37.00 30.32
N ARG A 122 2.81 35.86 30.25
CA ARG A 122 3.33 34.59 29.71
C ARG A 122 3.14 34.51 28.19
N TYR A 123 4.16 33.98 27.51
CA TYR A 123 4.16 33.83 26.06
C TYR A 123 4.37 32.39 25.69
N PHE A 124 3.74 32.00 24.56
CA PHE A 124 3.92 30.70 23.90
C PHE A 124 4.33 30.94 22.47
N GLY A 125 5.28 30.16 21.99
CA GLY A 125 5.72 30.18 20.59
C GLY A 125 5.45 28.85 19.92
N ALA A 126 5.26 28.84 18.60
CA ALA A 126 5.18 27.63 17.84
C ALA A 126 5.91 27.78 16.50
N PHE A 127 6.58 26.68 16.11
CA PHE A 127 7.08 26.46 14.75
C PHE A 127 6.12 25.54 14.05
N LEU A 128 5.71 25.93 12.83
CA LEU A 128 4.76 25.18 12.01
C LEU A 128 5.41 24.88 10.66
N LEU A 129 5.43 23.61 10.31
CA LEU A 129 5.91 23.12 9.03
C LEU A 129 4.73 22.66 8.18
N ASP A 130 4.57 23.22 6.98
CA ASP A 130 3.61 22.73 6.00
C ASP A 130 4.03 21.34 5.51
N VAL A 131 3.15 20.35 5.69
CA VAL A 131 3.45 18.96 5.29
C VAL A 131 2.71 18.53 4.02
N ARG A 132 2.06 19.44 3.30
CA ARG A 132 1.31 19.11 2.06
C ARG A 132 2.21 18.47 1.02
N GLU A 133 3.31 19.12 0.66
CA GLU A 133 4.25 18.62 -0.34
C GLU A 133 4.84 17.27 0.08
N ARG A 134 5.25 17.13 1.34
CA ARG A 134 5.78 15.86 1.88
C ARG A 134 4.75 14.73 1.79
N ARG A 135 3.48 15.02 2.12
CA ARG A 135 2.38 14.05 2.03
C ARG A 135 2.06 13.67 0.58
N GLU A 136 2.05 14.63 -0.34
CA GLU A 136 1.83 14.39 -1.76
C GLU A 136 2.95 13.52 -2.36
N LEU A 137 4.20 13.85 -2.05
CA LEU A 137 5.35 13.04 -2.50
C LEU A 137 5.32 11.63 -1.91
N ALA A 138 4.98 11.47 -0.63
CA ALA A 138 4.85 10.18 0.01
C ALA A 138 3.72 9.34 -0.63
N ALA A 139 2.56 9.95 -0.90
CA ALA A 139 1.44 9.30 -1.58
C ALA A 139 1.80 8.88 -3.01
N LYS A 140 2.50 9.76 -3.75
CA LYS A 140 2.97 9.46 -5.10
C LYS A 140 3.98 8.32 -5.11
N ASN A 141 4.93 8.32 -4.17
CA ASN A 141 5.91 7.24 -4.05
C ASN A 141 5.24 5.91 -3.71
N ALA A 142 4.28 5.90 -2.76
CA ALA A 142 3.52 4.70 -2.43
C ALA A 142 2.74 4.16 -3.64
N SER A 143 2.10 5.04 -4.43
CA SER A 143 1.40 4.66 -5.66
C SER A 143 2.36 4.08 -6.71
N LEU A 144 3.52 4.71 -6.92
CA LEU A 144 4.52 4.21 -7.87
C LEU A 144 5.08 2.85 -7.44
N LEU A 145 5.36 2.65 -6.15
CA LEU A 145 5.82 1.37 -5.62
C LEU A 145 4.78 0.27 -5.82
N ALA A 146 3.49 0.56 -5.55
CA ALA A 146 2.40 -0.38 -5.79
C ALA A 146 2.25 -0.75 -7.27
N GLN A 147 2.41 0.24 -8.18
CA GLN A 147 2.40 -0.02 -9.63
C GLN A 147 3.59 -0.88 -10.06
N LEU A 148 4.79 -0.60 -9.57
CA LEU A 148 5.99 -1.40 -9.86
C LEU A 148 5.83 -2.84 -9.33
N GLU A 149 5.31 -3.01 -8.14
CA GLU A 149 5.02 -4.32 -7.55
C GLU A 149 4.00 -5.09 -8.40
N GLN A 150 2.92 -4.44 -8.81
CA GLN A 150 1.93 -5.03 -9.70
C GLN A 150 2.55 -5.47 -11.03
N GLN A 151 3.35 -4.62 -11.66
CA GLN A 151 4.04 -4.97 -12.92
C GLN A 151 5.07 -6.08 -12.73
N ALA A 152 5.75 -6.14 -11.59
CA ALA A 152 6.76 -7.15 -11.30
C ALA A 152 6.19 -8.53 -10.96
N LEU A 153 4.98 -8.60 -10.41
CA LEU A 153 4.40 -9.83 -9.85
C LEU A 153 3.16 -10.34 -10.60
N TYR A 154 2.54 -9.53 -11.45
CA TYR A 154 1.31 -9.93 -12.15
C TYR A 154 1.48 -9.88 -13.66
N ASP A 155 0.76 -10.76 -14.35
CA ASP A 155 0.65 -10.76 -15.81
C ASP A 155 -0.29 -9.63 -16.26
N ALA A 156 0.19 -8.76 -17.16
CA ALA A 156 -0.55 -7.58 -17.60
C ALA A 156 -1.85 -7.90 -18.35
N LEU A 157 -1.95 -9.07 -19.01
CA LEU A 157 -3.11 -9.45 -19.77
C LEU A 157 -4.21 -10.06 -18.90
N THR A 158 -3.81 -10.95 -17.97
CA THR A 158 -4.74 -11.78 -17.21
C THR A 158 -4.94 -11.33 -15.79
N SER A 159 -4.06 -10.46 -15.28
CA SER A 159 -4.00 -10.02 -13.88
C SER A 159 -3.86 -11.19 -12.89
N LEU A 160 -3.43 -12.35 -13.35
CA LEU A 160 -2.96 -13.43 -12.48
C LEU A 160 -1.51 -13.17 -12.05
N PRO A 161 -1.05 -13.75 -10.95
CA PRO A 161 0.36 -13.85 -10.65
C PRO A 161 1.15 -14.30 -11.88
N ASN A 162 2.32 -13.68 -12.13
CA ASN A 162 3.21 -14.12 -13.19
C ASN A 162 4.13 -15.26 -12.69
N ARG A 163 5.01 -15.76 -13.55
CA ARG A 163 5.97 -16.82 -13.21
C ARG A 163 6.78 -16.50 -11.94
N ARG A 164 7.30 -15.27 -11.84
CA ARG A 164 8.11 -14.86 -10.68
C ARG A 164 7.31 -14.88 -9.37
N ALA A 165 6.08 -14.39 -9.41
CA ALA A 165 5.21 -14.44 -8.23
C ALA A 165 4.82 -15.88 -7.86
N TYR A 166 4.58 -16.74 -8.85
CA TYR A 166 4.31 -18.16 -8.64
C TYR A 166 5.47 -18.86 -7.93
N GLU A 167 6.70 -18.69 -8.42
CA GLU A 167 7.90 -19.28 -7.84
C GLU A 167 8.09 -18.83 -6.37
N ALA A 168 7.99 -17.52 -6.10
CA ALA A 168 8.10 -16.99 -4.74
C ALA A 168 7.02 -17.54 -3.78
N GLN A 169 5.77 -17.69 -4.25
CA GLN A 169 4.69 -18.25 -3.44
C GLN A 169 4.86 -19.75 -3.22
N ALA A 170 5.37 -20.47 -4.23
CA ALA A 170 5.67 -21.89 -4.11
C ALA A 170 6.78 -22.15 -3.09
N GLU A 171 7.87 -21.36 -3.11
CA GLU A 171 8.94 -21.46 -2.10
C GLU A 171 8.41 -21.21 -0.69
N GLN A 172 7.55 -20.22 -0.50
CA GLN A 172 6.92 -19.96 0.81
C GLN A 172 6.00 -21.11 1.25
N ALA A 173 5.23 -21.68 0.32
CA ALA A 173 4.37 -22.83 0.62
C ALA A 173 5.19 -24.07 0.98
N MET A 174 6.28 -24.34 0.26
CA MET A 174 7.23 -25.41 0.57
C MET A 174 7.82 -25.25 1.97
N ALA A 175 8.29 -24.06 2.32
CA ALA A 175 8.84 -23.79 3.65
C ALA A 175 7.80 -23.96 4.76
N ARG A 176 6.53 -23.65 4.50
CA ARG A 176 5.43 -23.91 5.44
C ARG A 176 5.13 -25.40 5.55
N ALA A 177 4.98 -26.11 4.43
CA ALA A 177 4.74 -27.55 4.39
C ALA A 177 5.84 -28.34 5.11
N ALA A 178 7.10 -27.99 4.92
CA ALA A 178 8.24 -28.62 5.60
C ALA A 178 8.18 -28.48 7.14
N ARG A 179 7.66 -27.34 7.65
CA ARG A 179 7.52 -27.11 9.10
C ARG A 179 6.29 -27.78 9.71
N SER A 180 5.18 -27.79 8.98
CA SER A 180 3.89 -28.30 9.49
C SER A 180 3.65 -29.77 9.18
N GLY A 181 4.39 -30.37 8.24
CA GLY A 181 4.10 -31.71 7.70
C GLY A 181 2.86 -31.73 6.78
N ALA A 182 2.32 -30.57 6.41
CA ALA A 182 1.15 -30.49 5.55
C ALA A 182 1.47 -30.91 4.10
N ALA A 183 0.49 -31.47 3.40
CA ALA A 183 0.64 -31.83 2.01
C ALA A 183 0.72 -30.57 1.13
N LEU A 184 1.50 -30.65 0.06
CA LEU A 184 1.58 -29.61 -0.97
C LEU A 184 1.57 -30.27 -2.33
N SER A 185 0.75 -29.76 -3.24
CA SER A 185 0.68 -30.22 -4.61
C SER A 185 0.81 -29.05 -5.58
N VAL A 186 1.31 -29.34 -6.78
CA VAL A 186 1.46 -28.38 -7.88
C VAL A 186 0.72 -28.89 -9.12
N GLY A 187 0.37 -27.96 -10.00
CA GLY A 187 -0.20 -28.29 -11.30
C GLY A 187 0.38 -27.39 -12.39
N VAL A 188 0.48 -27.97 -13.59
CA VAL A 188 0.77 -27.22 -14.81
C VAL A 188 -0.41 -27.43 -15.76
N ALA A 189 -0.88 -26.35 -16.34
CA ALA A 189 -2.04 -26.35 -17.22
C ALA A 189 -1.73 -25.62 -18.53
N ASP A 190 -2.35 -26.05 -19.61
CA ASP A 190 -2.14 -25.48 -20.93
C ASP A 190 -3.44 -25.52 -21.73
N LEU A 191 -3.74 -24.41 -22.42
CA LEU A 191 -4.95 -24.28 -23.24
C LEU A 191 -4.89 -25.16 -24.50
N ASP A 192 -5.89 -26.02 -24.66
CA ASP A 192 -5.94 -26.90 -25.78
C ASP A 192 -6.18 -26.14 -27.10
N HIS A 193 -5.29 -26.39 -28.06
CA HIS A 193 -5.37 -25.81 -29.41
C HIS A 193 -5.32 -24.27 -29.47
N PHE A 194 -4.76 -23.57 -28.50
CA PHE A 194 -4.74 -22.13 -28.46
C PHE A 194 -4.10 -21.49 -29.70
N LYS A 195 -3.05 -22.09 -30.25
CA LYS A 195 -2.47 -21.64 -31.52
C LYS A 195 -3.49 -21.59 -32.64
N LYS A 196 -4.36 -22.63 -32.76
CA LYS A 196 -5.41 -22.64 -33.80
C LYS A 196 -6.45 -21.52 -33.62
N ILE A 197 -6.69 -21.10 -32.35
CA ILE A 197 -7.58 -19.98 -32.06
C ILE A 197 -6.94 -18.68 -32.57
N ASN A 198 -5.67 -18.45 -32.26
CA ASN A 198 -4.94 -17.29 -32.76
C ASN A 198 -4.85 -17.25 -34.30
N ASP A 199 -4.54 -18.42 -34.92
CA ASP A 199 -4.41 -18.51 -36.37
C ASP A 199 -5.76 -18.24 -37.07
N ARG A 200 -6.89 -18.62 -36.44
CA ARG A 200 -8.24 -18.47 -37.02
C ARG A 200 -8.89 -17.13 -36.76
N TYR A 201 -8.76 -16.61 -35.53
CA TYR A 201 -9.52 -15.46 -35.05
C TYR A 201 -8.65 -14.24 -34.71
N GLY A 202 -7.34 -14.38 -34.81
CA GLY A 202 -6.37 -13.32 -34.49
C GLY A 202 -6.03 -13.23 -32.99
N HIS A 203 -4.94 -12.56 -32.69
CA HIS A 203 -4.41 -12.42 -31.33
C HIS A 203 -5.35 -11.71 -30.35
N ALA A 204 -6.17 -10.76 -30.83
CA ALA A 204 -7.12 -10.04 -29.97
C ALA A 204 -8.18 -11.00 -29.36
N VAL A 205 -8.63 -12.00 -30.13
CA VAL A 205 -9.53 -13.05 -29.64
C VAL A 205 -8.78 -14.01 -28.71
N GLY A 206 -7.54 -14.37 -29.04
CA GLY A 206 -6.69 -15.17 -28.14
C GLY A 206 -6.51 -14.49 -26.78
N ASP A 207 -6.27 -13.18 -26.76
CA ASP A 207 -6.18 -12.39 -25.52
C ASP A 207 -7.49 -12.40 -24.72
N ALA A 208 -8.64 -12.31 -25.39
CA ALA A 208 -9.95 -12.42 -24.75
C ALA A 208 -10.15 -13.81 -24.13
N VAL A 209 -9.76 -14.87 -24.84
CA VAL A 209 -9.78 -16.25 -24.33
C VAL A 209 -8.91 -16.38 -23.08
N LEU A 210 -7.67 -15.86 -23.10
CA LEU A 210 -6.77 -15.90 -21.94
C LEU A 210 -7.37 -15.19 -20.73
N ARG A 211 -8.04 -14.04 -20.91
CA ARG A 211 -8.75 -13.34 -19.83
C ARG A 211 -9.92 -14.16 -19.27
N THR A 212 -10.71 -14.77 -20.14
CA THR A 212 -11.85 -15.62 -19.73
C THR A 212 -11.35 -16.83 -18.92
N VAL A 213 -10.30 -17.49 -19.38
CA VAL A 213 -9.69 -18.63 -18.67
C VAL A 213 -9.10 -18.19 -17.33
N ALA A 214 -8.36 -17.09 -17.29
CA ALA A 214 -7.80 -16.56 -16.05
C ALA A 214 -8.88 -16.24 -15.01
N GLN A 215 -10.03 -15.72 -15.45
CA GLN A 215 -11.18 -15.50 -14.57
C GLN A 215 -11.74 -16.82 -14.04
N ALA A 216 -11.93 -17.83 -14.90
CA ALA A 216 -12.40 -19.14 -14.47
C ALA A 216 -11.45 -19.82 -13.47
N LEU A 217 -10.12 -19.70 -13.67
CA LEU A 217 -9.10 -20.18 -12.73
C LEU A 217 -9.22 -19.50 -11.37
N ARG A 218 -9.39 -18.18 -11.36
CA ARG A 218 -9.49 -17.36 -10.13
C ARG A 218 -10.74 -17.70 -9.33
N ASP A 219 -11.87 -17.85 -9.99
CA ASP A 219 -13.17 -18.04 -9.35
C ASP A 219 -13.39 -19.47 -8.83
N THR A 220 -12.62 -20.44 -9.35
CA THR A 220 -12.80 -21.86 -9.03
C THR A 220 -11.90 -22.36 -7.92
N GLY A 221 -10.70 -21.78 -7.75
CA GLY A 221 -9.73 -22.13 -6.71
C GLY A 221 -10.25 -21.79 -5.29
N ARG A 222 -9.63 -22.38 -4.29
CA ARG A 222 -9.79 -21.96 -2.90
C ARG A 222 -9.03 -20.65 -2.69
N ILE A 223 -9.32 -19.93 -1.62
CA ILE A 223 -8.61 -18.68 -1.27
C ILE A 223 -7.10 -18.91 -1.04
N THR A 224 -6.70 -20.12 -0.68
CA THR A 224 -5.32 -20.54 -0.47
C THR A 224 -4.63 -21.06 -1.73
N ASP A 225 -5.40 -21.42 -2.76
CA ASP A 225 -4.86 -21.94 -4.02
C ASP A 225 -4.33 -20.77 -4.85
N VAL A 226 -3.25 -21.02 -5.58
CA VAL A 226 -2.65 -20.03 -6.47
C VAL A 226 -2.80 -20.48 -7.90
N ALA A 227 -3.35 -19.62 -8.73
CA ALA A 227 -3.29 -19.73 -10.17
C ALA A 227 -2.42 -18.59 -10.72
N ALA A 228 -1.48 -18.93 -11.60
CA ALA A 228 -0.53 -18.00 -12.19
C ALA A 228 -0.43 -18.23 -13.71
N ARG A 229 -0.11 -17.20 -14.47
CA ARG A 229 0.26 -17.35 -15.88
C ARG A 229 1.78 -17.45 -15.99
N LEU A 230 2.27 -18.59 -16.47
CA LEU A 230 3.71 -18.84 -16.61
C LEU A 230 4.28 -18.28 -17.90
N GLY A 231 3.45 -18.12 -18.92
CA GLY A 231 3.79 -17.53 -20.22
C GLY A 231 2.91 -18.10 -21.33
N GLY A 232 2.73 -17.38 -22.43
CA GLY A 232 1.92 -17.85 -23.56
C GLY A 232 0.52 -18.30 -23.13
N GLU A 233 0.27 -19.58 -23.29
CA GLU A 233 -0.98 -20.30 -22.97
C GLU A 233 -0.88 -21.22 -21.74
N GLU A 234 0.27 -21.12 -21.01
CA GLU A 234 0.59 -21.97 -19.87
C GLU A 234 0.25 -21.30 -18.54
N PHE A 235 -0.35 -22.08 -17.62
CA PHE A 235 -0.71 -21.66 -16.27
C PHE A 235 -0.11 -22.59 -15.22
N GLY A 236 0.37 -22.02 -14.15
CA GLY A 236 0.83 -22.75 -12.95
C GLY A 236 -0.26 -22.74 -11.88
N LEU A 237 -0.42 -23.87 -11.22
CA LEU A 237 -1.35 -24.05 -10.11
C LEU A 237 -0.57 -24.52 -8.89
N LEU A 238 -0.90 -23.95 -7.72
CA LEU A 238 -0.32 -24.34 -6.45
C LEU A 238 -1.44 -24.63 -5.47
N PHE A 239 -1.38 -25.77 -4.80
CA PHE A 239 -2.41 -26.27 -3.91
C PHE A 239 -1.81 -26.52 -2.50
N PRO A 240 -1.67 -25.46 -1.68
CA PRO A 240 -1.24 -25.60 -0.28
C PRO A 240 -2.25 -26.45 0.50
N ASP A 241 -1.72 -27.21 1.47
CA ASP A 241 -2.49 -28.07 2.37
C ASP A 241 -3.41 -29.05 1.63
N ALA A 242 -2.98 -29.50 0.43
CA ALA A 242 -3.74 -30.43 -0.42
C ALA A 242 -2.89 -31.64 -0.85
N SER A 243 -3.41 -32.82 -0.57
CA SER A 243 -2.89 -34.06 -1.12
C SER A 243 -3.08 -34.11 -2.65
N LEU A 244 -2.36 -35.01 -3.32
CA LEU A 244 -2.49 -35.21 -4.77
C LEU A 244 -3.95 -35.44 -5.20
N GLN A 245 -4.70 -36.23 -4.43
CA GLN A 245 -6.11 -36.49 -4.70
C GLN A 245 -6.98 -35.25 -4.57
N GLN A 246 -6.73 -34.43 -3.56
CA GLN A 246 -7.45 -33.16 -3.37
C GLN A 246 -7.11 -32.13 -4.45
N ALA A 247 -5.82 -32.04 -4.82
CA ALA A 247 -5.37 -31.20 -5.92
C ALA A 247 -6.00 -31.62 -7.26
N TYR A 248 -6.07 -32.92 -7.52
CA TYR A 248 -6.76 -33.48 -8.69
C TYR A 248 -8.22 -33.07 -8.74
N GLN A 249 -8.96 -33.14 -7.63
CA GLN A 249 -10.36 -32.71 -7.57
C GLN A 249 -10.53 -31.22 -7.84
N VAL A 250 -9.64 -30.38 -7.32
CA VAL A 250 -9.66 -28.94 -7.61
C VAL A 250 -9.35 -28.68 -9.08
N ALA A 251 -8.34 -29.35 -9.63
CA ALA A 251 -7.97 -29.23 -11.04
C ALA A 251 -9.12 -29.67 -11.98
N GLU A 252 -9.87 -30.72 -11.63
CA GLU A 252 -11.05 -31.14 -12.41
C GLU A 252 -12.18 -30.09 -12.36
N ARG A 253 -12.39 -29.42 -11.23
CA ARG A 253 -13.34 -28.31 -11.16
C ARG A 253 -12.89 -27.14 -12.05
N ILE A 254 -11.60 -26.81 -12.01
CA ILE A 254 -11.00 -25.79 -12.88
C ILE A 254 -11.20 -26.16 -14.36
N ARG A 255 -10.85 -27.37 -14.75
CA ARG A 255 -11.03 -27.84 -16.12
C ARG A 255 -12.50 -27.72 -16.58
N ALA A 256 -13.42 -28.15 -15.73
CA ALA A 256 -14.86 -28.06 -16.03
C ALA A 256 -15.35 -26.61 -16.15
N ALA A 257 -14.89 -25.73 -15.26
CA ALA A 257 -15.21 -24.30 -15.30
C ALA A 257 -14.67 -23.62 -16.56
N VAL A 258 -13.44 -23.94 -16.99
CA VAL A 258 -12.87 -23.42 -18.25
C VAL A 258 -13.68 -23.95 -19.46
N ALA A 259 -14.03 -25.23 -19.48
CA ALA A 259 -14.83 -25.80 -20.56
C ALA A 259 -16.26 -25.21 -20.66
N ALA A 260 -16.81 -24.77 -19.54
CA ALA A 260 -18.14 -24.11 -19.49
C ALA A 260 -18.06 -22.61 -19.79
N ALA A 261 -16.89 -22.00 -19.63
CA ALA A 261 -16.70 -20.55 -19.84
C ALA A 261 -16.90 -20.20 -21.34
N VAL A 262 -17.48 -19.02 -21.56
CA VAL A 262 -17.77 -18.51 -22.89
C VAL A 262 -16.97 -17.26 -23.17
N THR A 263 -16.20 -17.27 -24.24
CA THR A 263 -15.63 -16.06 -24.82
C THR A 263 -16.52 -15.58 -25.96
N VAL A 264 -17.02 -14.35 -25.91
CA VAL A 264 -17.86 -13.80 -26.97
C VAL A 264 -16.97 -13.26 -28.07
N LEU A 265 -17.18 -13.75 -29.31
CA LEU A 265 -16.46 -13.26 -30.48
C LEU A 265 -17.00 -11.91 -30.96
N PRO A 266 -16.27 -11.18 -31.83
CA PRO A 266 -16.69 -9.85 -32.31
C PRO A 266 -18.04 -9.90 -33.10
N ASP A 267 -18.40 -11.03 -33.65
CA ASP A 267 -19.70 -11.26 -34.35
C ASP A 267 -20.84 -11.66 -33.38
N GLY A 268 -20.56 -11.70 -32.08
CA GLY A 268 -21.51 -12.10 -31.03
C GLY A 268 -21.61 -13.62 -30.83
N SER A 269 -20.91 -14.44 -31.61
CA SER A 269 -20.94 -15.89 -31.44
C SER A 269 -20.13 -16.37 -30.24
N PRO A 270 -20.54 -17.49 -29.58
CA PRO A 270 -19.81 -18.04 -28.44
C PRO A 270 -18.62 -18.88 -28.90
N LEU A 271 -17.47 -18.71 -28.23
CA LEU A 271 -16.31 -19.57 -28.37
C LEU A 271 -16.05 -20.29 -27.05
N HIS A 272 -15.99 -21.61 -27.09
CA HIS A 272 -15.60 -22.48 -25.98
C HIS A 272 -14.18 -22.99 -26.19
N VAL A 273 -13.43 -23.05 -25.11
CA VAL A 273 -12.06 -23.57 -25.07
C VAL A 273 -11.93 -24.63 -23.98
N THR A 274 -10.96 -25.50 -24.10
CA THR A 274 -10.64 -26.48 -23.07
C THR A 274 -9.21 -26.34 -22.60
N ILE A 275 -8.94 -26.92 -21.44
CA ILE A 275 -7.63 -26.92 -20.83
C ILE A 275 -7.24 -28.33 -20.41
N SER A 276 -5.98 -28.68 -20.62
CA SER A 276 -5.37 -29.89 -20.09
C SER A 276 -4.52 -29.55 -18.87
N ILE A 277 -4.56 -30.38 -17.83
CA ILE A 277 -3.88 -30.12 -16.56
C ILE A 277 -3.12 -31.37 -16.12
N GLY A 278 -1.85 -31.19 -15.76
CA GLY A 278 -1.08 -32.18 -15.04
C GLY A 278 -0.92 -31.77 -13.58
N VAL A 279 -1.08 -32.67 -12.63
CA VAL A 279 -0.90 -32.41 -11.20
C VAL A 279 0.11 -33.38 -10.60
N ALA A 280 0.95 -32.89 -9.68
CA ALA A 280 1.93 -33.67 -8.96
C ALA A 280 1.96 -33.29 -7.48
N SER A 281 2.28 -34.25 -6.62
CA SER A 281 2.54 -34.00 -5.20
C SER A 281 3.97 -33.52 -5.03
N LEU A 282 4.19 -32.53 -4.17
CA LEU A 282 5.51 -32.11 -3.76
C LEU A 282 5.91 -32.95 -2.55
N VAL A 283 6.79 -33.90 -2.78
CA VAL A 283 7.32 -34.79 -1.74
C VAL A 283 8.28 -33.99 -0.84
N GLN A 284 8.24 -34.26 0.46
CA GLN A 284 9.14 -33.60 1.41
C GLN A 284 10.60 -33.82 1.03
N GLY A 285 11.38 -32.76 0.91
CA GLY A 285 12.78 -32.78 0.49
C GLY A 285 13.00 -32.73 -1.03
N ALA A 286 11.95 -32.82 -1.85
CA ALA A 286 12.05 -32.62 -3.29
C ALA A 286 12.09 -31.10 -3.62
N SER A 287 12.73 -30.76 -4.75
CA SER A 287 12.71 -29.39 -5.28
C SER A 287 11.38 -29.07 -5.96
N LEU A 288 11.06 -27.77 -6.05
CA LEU A 288 9.92 -27.30 -6.83
C LEU A 288 10.01 -27.73 -8.29
N ASP A 289 11.20 -27.63 -8.89
CA ASP A 289 11.45 -28.02 -10.28
C ASP A 289 11.15 -29.49 -10.54
N ALA A 290 11.48 -30.37 -9.59
CA ALA A 290 11.15 -31.77 -9.72
C ALA A 290 9.63 -32.02 -9.75
N ALA A 291 8.89 -31.36 -8.84
CA ALA A 291 7.42 -31.48 -8.81
C ALA A 291 6.76 -30.87 -10.06
N ILE A 292 7.27 -29.72 -10.54
CA ILE A 292 6.81 -29.12 -11.81
C ILE A 292 7.10 -30.05 -12.98
N SER A 293 8.31 -30.63 -13.05
CA SER A 293 8.65 -31.62 -14.10
C SER A 293 7.72 -32.83 -14.12
N ASP A 294 7.31 -33.32 -12.96
CA ASP A 294 6.36 -34.44 -12.89
C ASP A 294 4.94 -34.01 -13.27
N ALA A 295 4.52 -32.79 -12.91
CA ALA A 295 3.26 -32.21 -13.40
C ALA A 295 3.28 -32.00 -14.92
N ASP A 296 4.40 -31.57 -15.51
CA ASP A 296 4.57 -31.42 -16.97
C ASP A 296 4.46 -32.78 -17.71
N LYS A 297 5.05 -33.86 -17.18
CA LYS A 297 4.87 -35.20 -17.73
C LYS A 297 3.40 -35.64 -17.70
N ALA A 298 2.71 -35.32 -16.60
CA ALA A 298 1.28 -35.59 -16.47
C ALA A 298 0.45 -34.74 -17.43
N LEU A 299 0.77 -33.48 -17.66
CA LEU A 299 0.15 -32.60 -18.65
C LEU A 299 0.37 -33.15 -20.08
N TYR A 300 1.58 -33.57 -20.38
CA TYR A 300 1.87 -34.20 -21.67
C TYR A 300 0.99 -35.46 -21.90
N ALA A 301 0.84 -36.30 -20.87
CA ALA A 301 -0.05 -37.45 -20.92
C ALA A 301 -1.54 -37.02 -21.16
N ALA A 302 -2.00 -35.95 -20.47
CA ALA A 302 -3.33 -35.40 -20.66
C ALA A 302 -3.57 -34.99 -22.12
N LYS A 303 -2.61 -34.26 -22.72
CA LYS A 303 -2.68 -33.85 -24.13
C LYS A 303 -2.71 -35.04 -25.10
N HIS A 304 -1.92 -36.09 -24.87
CA HIS A 304 -1.89 -37.28 -25.71
C HIS A 304 -3.09 -38.20 -25.55
N GLN A 305 -3.73 -38.22 -24.40
CA GLN A 305 -4.93 -39.00 -24.14
C GLN A 305 -6.23 -38.35 -24.64
N GLY A 306 -6.16 -37.31 -25.46
CA GLY A 306 -7.32 -36.65 -26.08
C GLY A 306 -7.68 -35.29 -25.51
N ARG A 307 -6.82 -34.65 -24.70
CA ARG A 307 -7.01 -33.31 -24.15
C ARG A 307 -8.22 -33.17 -23.22
N ASN A 308 -8.51 -31.93 -22.80
CA ASN A 308 -9.63 -31.58 -21.90
C ASN A 308 -9.75 -32.54 -20.71
N LYS A 309 -8.65 -32.75 -19.98
CA LYS A 309 -8.58 -33.67 -18.84
C LYS A 309 -7.50 -33.31 -17.87
N VAL A 310 -7.61 -33.81 -16.68
CA VAL A 310 -6.58 -33.79 -15.65
C VAL A 310 -5.90 -35.15 -15.57
N VAL A 311 -4.60 -35.17 -15.48
CA VAL A 311 -3.81 -36.37 -15.19
C VAL A 311 -2.97 -36.09 -13.94
N ALA A 312 -2.97 -37.03 -12.97
CA ALA A 312 -2.08 -37.01 -11.84
C ALA A 312 -0.77 -37.73 -12.17
N ALA A 313 0.36 -37.17 -11.79
CA ALA A 313 1.63 -37.86 -11.85
C ALA A 313 1.56 -39.12 -10.98
N ALA A 314 2.16 -40.22 -11.47
CA ALA A 314 2.30 -41.42 -10.65
C ALA A 314 3.08 -41.02 -9.38
N ALA A 315 2.59 -41.47 -8.21
CA ALA A 315 3.34 -41.27 -6.97
C ALA A 315 4.73 -41.86 -7.18
N GLY A 316 5.77 -41.01 -7.06
CA GLY A 316 7.15 -41.50 -7.18
C GLY A 316 7.39 -42.66 -6.18
N GLN A 317 7.86 -43.76 -6.72
CA GLN A 317 8.38 -44.90 -5.92
C GLN A 317 9.66 -44.49 -5.23
#